data_2a484b06730da4373281ec41715bd021
#
_entry.id   2a484b06730da4373281ec41715bd021
#
_cell.length_a   1.000
_cell.length_b   1.000
_cell.length_c   1.000
_cell.angle_alpha   90.00
_cell.angle_beta   90.00
_cell.angle_gamma   90.00
#
_symmetry.space_group_name_H-M   'P 1'
#
loop_
_entity.id
_entity.type
_entity.pdbx_description
1 polymer ?
#
loop_
_entity_poly.entity_id
_entity_poly.type
_entity_poly.pdbx_seq_one_letter_code
_entity_poly.pdbx_strand_id
1 'polypeptide(L)'
;MSDHEGMRRRDVLKGIGMTGAAVGIVTTAAPPALAEAQAQEAPHAHAHPPERHADATEIFRYFTPPEAATITALVDTLIPKDDVGPGGVEAGVPIFIDHELAGAYGRGARMFLNGPFAQGTPQQGYQLPLPPADLYRVGIADLNAWCVKTRDGKRFDQLSVADRAVALKALEAGQAEFTQIPARAFFNILLKNTMEGYFADPIYGGNRNNAVWAMIGFPGAIGMYEEDIEKYRNKQYVVAPKSIQDLS
;
A
#
# COMPACT_ATOMS: atom_id res chain seq x y z
N MET A 1 12.35 9.18 -31.01
CA MET A 1 11.20 8.38 -30.57
C MET A 1 11.76 7.42 -29.56
N SER A 2 11.66 7.73 -28.29
CA SER A 2 12.12 6.90 -27.18
C SER A 2 10.89 6.52 -26.36
N ASP A 3 10.57 5.23 -26.42
CA ASP A 3 9.49 4.62 -25.64
C ASP A 3 9.85 4.68 -24.16
N HIS A 4 9.12 5.49 -23.41
CA HIS A 4 9.11 5.45 -21.96
C HIS A 4 8.20 4.28 -21.53
N GLU A 5 8.74 3.07 -21.44
CA GLU A 5 8.07 1.98 -20.69
C GLU A 5 8.08 2.32 -19.20
N GLY A 6 7.00 2.88 -18.75
CA GLY A 6 6.71 3.05 -17.32
C GLY A 6 6.62 1.68 -16.66
N MET A 7 7.34 1.50 -15.55
CA MET A 7 7.32 0.27 -14.75
C MET A 7 5.90 0.01 -14.25
N ARG A 8 5.30 -1.13 -14.63
CA ARG A 8 3.92 -1.50 -14.25
C ARG A 8 3.88 -2.08 -12.83
N ARG A 9 2.78 -1.88 -12.10
CA ARG A 9 2.56 -2.44 -10.74
C ARG A 9 2.91 -3.92 -10.66
N ARG A 10 2.57 -4.68 -11.71
CA ARG A 10 2.86 -6.11 -11.81
C ARG A 10 4.36 -6.43 -11.72
N ASP A 11 5.22 -5.55 -12.17
CA ASP A 11 6.68 -5.76 -12.18
C ASP A 11 7.28 -5.47 -10.81
N VAL A 12 6.72 -4.50 -10.08
CA VAL A 12 7.07 -4.21 -8.67
C VAL A 12 6.62 -5.38 -7.78
N LEU A 13 5.37 -5.85 -7.93
CA LEU A 13 4.81 -6.94 -7.12
C LEU A 13 5.44 -8.30 -7.41
N LYS A 14 5.86 -8.58 -8.64
CA LYS A 14 6.58 -9.83 -8.98
C LYS A 14 7.98 -9.90 -8.37
N GLY A 15 8.61 -8.75 -8.10
CA GLY A 15 9.91 -8.71 -7.42
C GLY A 15 9.83 -9.01 -5.93
N ILE A 16 8.69 -8.78 -5.30
CA ILE A 16 8.47 -8.93 -3.85
C ILE A 16 8.12 -10.39 -3.45
N GLY A 17 7.72 -11.24 -4.39
CA GLY A 17 7.10 -12.54 -4.12
C GLY A 17 7.99 -13.80 -4.17
N MET A 18 9.29 -13.72 -4.45
CA MET A 18 10.10 -14.91 -4.73
C MET A 18 11.24 -15.19 -3.72
N THR A 19 10.89 -15.38 -2.46
CA THR A 19 11.73 -16.14 -1.52
C THR A 19 10.86 -17.01 -0.61
N GLY A 20 10.34 -18.10 -1.17
CA GLY A 20 9.61 -19.14 -0.43
C GLY A 20 9.94 -20.51 -1.01
N ALA A 21 10.48 -21.36 -0.16
CA ALA A 21 11.08 -22.66 -0.40
C ALA A 21 10.27 -23.62 -1.28
N ALA A 22 10.98 -24.32 -2.16
CA ALA A 22 10.51 -25.49 -2.90
C ALA A 22 10.31 -26.68 -1.97
N VAL A 23 9.09 -27.19 -1.89
CA VAL A 23 8.81 -28.56 -1.44
C VAL A 23 8.17 -29.27 -2.60
N GLY A 24 8.87 -30.30 -3.11
CA GLY A 24 8.41 -31.13 -4.19
C GLY A 24 7.32 -32.08 -3.74
N ILE A 25 6.26 -32.18 -4.56
CA ILE A 25 5.36 -33.32 -4.53
C ILE A 25 5.18 -33.79 -5.98
N VAL A 26 5.60 -35.03 -6.21
CA VAL A 26 5.34 -35.78 -7.44
C VAL A 26 3.96 -36.39 -7.32
N THR A 27 3.08 -36.16 -8.27
CA THR A 27 1.94 -37.03 -8.55
C THR A 27 1.57 -37.02 -10.02
N THR A 28 1.58 -38.19 -10.56
CA THR A 28 1.09 -38.59 -11.88
C THR A 28 -0.42 -38.69 -11.88
N ALA A 29 -1.08 -38.14 -12.88
CA ALA A 29 -2.20 -38.74 -13.62
C ALA A 29 -2.84 -37.71 -14.58
N ALA A 30 -3.10 -38.14 -15.81
CA ALA A 30 -3.62 -37.36 -16.90
C ALA A 30 -5.18 -37.24 -16.87
N PRO A 31 -5.75 -36.29 -17.62
CA PRO A 31 -7.09 -35.75 -17.42
C PRO A 31 -8.12 -36.32 -18.40
N PRO A 32 -9.38 -35.99 -18.24
CA PRO A 32 -10.29 -35.86 -19.38
C PRO A 32 -10.54 -34.39 -19.74
N ALA A 33 -10.69 -34.17 -21.03
CA ALA A 33 -11.00 -32.92 -21.69
C ALA A 33 -12.27 -32.27 -21.10
N LEU A 34 -12.18 -30.99 -20.77
CA LEU A 34 -13.32 -30.14 -20.51
C LEU A 34 -13.42 -29.07 -21.58
N ALA A 35 -14.65 -28.94 -22.09
CA ALA A 35 -15.06 -28.06 -23.15
C ALA A 35 -14.68 -26.59 -22.94
N GLU A 36 -14.22 -25.96 -24.02
CA GLU A 36 -14.01 -24.51 -24.10
C GLU A 36 -15.34 -23.78 -23.89
N ALA A 37 -15.52 -23.19 -22.73
CA ALA A 37 -16.52 -22.16 -22.52
C ALA A 37 -15.94 -20.83 -22.99
N GLN A 38 -16.41 -20.33 -24.12
CA GLN A 38 -16.12 -18.98 -24.60
C GLN A 38 -16.64 -17.98 -23.56
N ALA A 39 -15.71 -17.35 -22.80
CA ALA A 39 -16.02 -16.22 -21.96
C ALA A 39 -16.32 -15.01 -22.87
N GLN A 40 -17.60 -14.67 -22.99
CA GLN A 40 -18.03 -13.40 -23.54
C GLN A 40 -17.60 -12.30 -22.57
N GLU A 41 -16.59 -11.51 -22.96
CA GLU A 41 -16.22 -10.27 -22.28
C GLU A 41 -17.39 -9.28 -22.36
N ALA A 42 -18.11 -9.10 -21.26
CA ALA A 42 -19.03 -8.00 -21.10
C ALA A 42 -18.23 -6.70 -20.91
N PRO A 43 -18.59 -5.58 -21.54
CA PRO A 43 -17.89 -4.33 -21.35
C PRO A 43 -18.08 -3.85 -19.90
N HIS A 44 -16.98 -3.79 -19.15
CA HIS A 44 -16.96 -3.22 -17.81
C HIS A 44 -17.14 -1.70 -17.93
N ALA A 45 -18.37 -1.22 -17.93
CA ALA A 45 -18.67 0.18 -17.73
C ALA A 45 -18.39 0.50 -16.25
N HIS A 46 -17.19 1.01 -15.98
CA HIS A 46 -16.86 1.60 -14.68
C HIS A 46 -17.66 2.89 -14.55
N ALA A 47 -18.79 2.86 -13.86
CA ALA A 47 -19.49 4.05 -13.42
C ALA A 47 -18.58 4.74 -12.39
N HIS A 48 -17.99 5.86 -12.75
CA HIS A 48 -17.29 6.71 -11.80
C HIS A 48 -18.29 7.19 -10.75
N PRO A 49 -18.03 7.00 -9.45
CA PRO A 49 -18.84 7.61 -8.40
C PRO A 49 -18.81 9.14 -8.55
N PRO A 50 -19.87 9.86 -8.14
CA PRO A 50 -19.86 11.32 -8.18
C PRO A 50 -18.68 11.86 -7.36
N GLU A 51 -17.97 12.84 -7.93
CA GLU A 51 -16.88 13.53 -7.26
C GLU A 51 -17.39 14.14 -5.95
N ARG A 52 -17.05 13.54 -4.82
CA ARG A 52 -17.26 14.17 -3.52
C ARG A 52 -16.16 15.20 -3.32
N HIS A 53 -16.57 16.40 -2.95
CA HIS A 53 -15.71 17.54 -2.71
C HIS A 53 -14.52 17.14 -1.81
N ALA A 54 -13.33 17.64 -2.18
CA ALA A 54 -12.12 17.55 -1.37
C ALA A 54 -12.36 18.31 -0.05
N ASP A 55 -12.78 17.57 0.98
CA ASP A 55 -13.05 18.14 2.28
C ASP A 55 -11.76 18.36 3.07
N ALA A 56 -11.84 19.18 4.12
CA ALA A 56 -10.79 19.64 5.02
C ALA A 56 -9.89 18.53 5.65
N THR A 57 -10.05 17.29 5.22
CA THR A 57 -9.29 16.09 5.62
C THR A 57 -7.95 15.94 4.90
N GLU A 58 -7.64 16.78 3.91
CA GLU A 58 -6.41 16.67 3.09
C GLU A 58 -5.17 17.35 3.68
N ILE A 59 -5.25 17.83 4.91
CA ILE A 59 -4.16 18.54 5.58
C ILE A 59 -3.29 17.53 6.34
N PHE A 60 -1.99 17.55 6.06
CA PHE A 60 -1.01 16.84 6.87
C PHE A 60 -1.00 17.38 8.30
N ARG A 61 -1.07 16.49 9.30
CA ARG A 61 -1.14 16.79 10.74
C ARG A 61 0.14 16.41 11.48
N TYR A 62 0.84 15.41 10.96
CA TYR A 62 2.05 14.85 11.55
C TYR A 62 3.32 15.23 10.78
N PHE A 63 3.32 15.02 9.47
CA PHE A 63 4.50 15.27 8.64
C PHE A 63 4.74 16.76 8.39
N THR A 64 6.00 17.18 8.52
CA THR A 64 6.45 18.46 7.97
C THR A 64 6.41 18.44 6.44
N PRO A 65 6.35 19.59 5.74
CA PRO A 65 6.30 19.60 4.28
C PRO A 65 7.40 18.78 3.58
N PRO A 66 8.68 18.78 4.01
CA PRO A 66 9.70 17.92 3.41
C PRO A 66 9.46 16.42 3.65
N GLU A 67 8.96 16.03 4.83
CA GLU A 67 8.62 14.66 5.15
C GLU A 67 7.42 14.18 4.33
N ALA A 68 6.40 15.03 4.20
CA ALA A 68 5.23 14.77 3.36
C ALA A 68 5.62 14.55 1.89
N ALA A 69 6.53 15.37 1.35
CA ALA A 69 7.05 15.18 0.00
C ALA A 69 7.76 13.82 -0.16
N THR A 70 8.58 13.42 0.82
CA THR A 70 9.27 12.13 0.82
C THR A 70 8.28 10.96 0.89
N ILE A 71 7.29 11.01 1.79
CA ILE A 71 6.27 9.95 1.93
C ILE A 71 5.41 9.86 0.67
N THR A 72 5.01 10.98 0.09
CA THR A 72 4.25 11.02 -1.17
C THR A 72 5.05 10.34 -2.30
N ALA A 73 6.34 10.62 -2.42
CA ALA A 73 7.20 10.00 -3.41
C ALA A 73 7.42 8.50 -3.16
N LEU A 74 7.50 8.06 -1.90
CA LEU A 74 7.60 6.65 -1.52
C LEU A 74 6.33 5.88 -1.88
N VAL A 75 5.16 6.43 -1.55
CA VAL A 75 3.85 5.85 -1.87
C VAL A 75 3.64 5.78 -3.38
N ASP A 76 3.99 6.84 -4.12
CA ASP A 76 3.93 6.87 -5.58
C ASP A 76 4.82 5.78 -6.22
N THR A 77 5.99 5.53 -5.62
CA THR A 77 6.90 4.48 -6.09
C THR A 77 6.41 3.07 -5.76
N LEU A 78 5.75 2.88 -4.61
CA LEU A 78 5.18 1.58 -4.20
C LEU A 78 3.95 1.20 -5.01
N ILE A 79 3.03 2.15 -5.20
CA ILE A 79 1.77 1.95 -5.94
C ILE A 79 1.62 3.10 -6.95
N PRO A 80 2.33 3.02 -8.09
CA PRO A 80 2.18 4.00 -9.15
C PRO A 80 0.80 3.88 -9.80
N LYS A 81 0.29 4.98 -10.36
CA LYS A 81 -0.90 4.95 -11.20
C LYS A 81 -0.65 4.13 -12.46
N ASP A 82 -1.62 3.31 -12.85
CA ASP A 82 -1.63 2.58 -14.12
C ASP A 82 -3.04 2.43 -14.69
N ASP A 83 -3.16 1.66 -15.80
CA ASP A 83 -4.44 1.41 -16.49
C ASP A 83 -5.41 0.54 -15.69
N VAL A 84 -4.95 -0.11 -14.61
CA VAL A 84 -5.78 -1.00 -13.76
C VAL A 84 -6.56 -0.19 -12.73
N GLY A 85 -5.94 0.88 -12.20
CA GLY A 85 -6.64 1.69 -11.20
C GLY A 85 -5.80 2.84 -10.61
N PRO A 86 -6.30 3.50 -9.56
CA PRO A 86 -5.66 4.66 -8.97
C PRO A 86 -4.29 4.32 -8.39
N GLY A 87 -3.35 5.27 -8.44
CA GLY A 87 -2.11 5.19 -7.68
C GLY A 87 -2.35 5.39 -6.19
N GLY A 88 -1.35 5.02 -5.36
CA GLY A 88 -1.44 5.19 -3.91
C GLY A 88 -1.64 6.65 -3.48
N VAL A 89 -1.06 7.59 -4.22
CA VAL A 89 -1.23 9.03 -3.96
C VAL A 89 -2.66 9.48 -4.30
N GLU A 90 -3.21 9.06 -5.43
CA GLU A 90 -4.60 9.36 -5.81
C GLU A 90 -5.60 8.73 -4.82
N ALA A 91 -5.29 7.54 -4.34
CA ALA A 91 -6.08 6.86 -3.31
C ALA A 91 -5.98 7.52 -1.92
N GLY A 92 -5.15 8.58 -1.73
CA GLY A 92 -5.04 9.30 -0.46
C GLY A 92 -4.14 8.65 0.57
N VAL A 93 -3.36 7.63 0.21
CA VAL A 93 -2.51 6.88 1.16
C VAL A 93 -1.55 7.76 1.98
N PRO A 94 -0.89 8.82 1.43
CA PRO A 94 -0.04 9.69 2.24
C PRO A 94 -0.78 10.36 3.39
N ILE A 95 -2.04 10.78 3.18
CA ILE A 95 -2.90 11.39 4.20
C ILE A 95 -3.34 10.35 5.22
N PHE A 96 -3.68 9.14 4.78
CA PHE A 96 -3.99 8.02 5.70
C PHE A 96 -2.83 7.77 6.66
N ILE A 97 -1.61 7.61 6.14
CA ILE A 97 -0.42 7.38 6.97
C ILE A 97 -0.20 8.53 7.95
N ASP A 98 -0.32 9.76 7.49
CA ASP A 98 -0.15 10.96 8.31
C ASP A 98 -1.14 11.01 9.49
N HIS A 99 -2.42 10.75 9.22
CA HIS A 99 -3.46 10.78 10.24
C HIS A 99 -3.30 9.64 11.26
N GLU A 100 -2.92 8.43 10.80
CA GLU A 100 -2.61 7.32 11.69
C GLU A 100 -1.42 7.63 12.62
N LEU A 101 -0.38 8.28 12.07
CA LEU A 101 0.79 8.68 12.87
C LEU A 101 0.50 9.83 13.84
N ALA A 102 -0.40 10.75 13.51
CA ALA A 102 -0.89 11.78 14.42
C ALA A 102 -1.75 11.18 15.56
N GLY A 103 -2.32 10.00 15.34
CA GLY A 103 -3.27 9.33 16.23
C GLY A 103 -2.65 8.42 17.31
N ALA A 104 -3.48 7.54 17.82
CA ALA A 104 -3.12 6.56 18.84
C ALA A 104 -2.11 5.52 18.33
N TYR A 105 -2.23 5.13 17.06
CA TYR A 105 -1.30 4.23 16.39
C TYR A 105 0.13 4.81 16.39
N GLY A 106 0.29 6.06 15.97
CA GLY A 106 1.60 6.71 15.94
C GLY A 106 2.29 6.78 17.30
N ARG A 107 1.51 6.92 18.37
CA ARG A 107 2.02 6.88 19.75
C ARG A 107 2.29 5.48 20.30
N GLY A 108 2.02 4.42 19.52
CA GLY A 108 2.20 3.04 19.95
C GLY A 108 1.22 2.58 21.04
N ALA A 109 -0.01 3.13 21.09
CA ALA A 109 -0.97 2.90 22.17
C ALA A 109 -1.36 1.42 22.41
N ARG A 110 -1.14 0.53 21.43
CA ARG A 110 -1.41 -0.91 21.55
C ARG A 110 -0.14 -1.76 21.36
N MET A 111 1.03 -1.15 21.45
CA MET A 111 2.32 -1.82 21.33
C MET A 111 2.93 -2.02 22.72
N PHE A 112 3.54 -3.18 22.91
CA PHE A 112 4.30 -3.48 24.13
C PHE A 112 5.73 -2.91 23.98
N LEU A 113 5.89 -1.63 24.25
CA LEU A 113 7.18 -0.92 24.14
C LEU A 113 7.96 -0.88 25.47
N ASN A 114 7.85 -1.94 26.26
CA ASN A 114 8.63 -2.10 27.49
C ASN A 114 9.80 -3.06 27.23
N GLY A 115 11.03 -2.59 27.46
CA GLY A 115 12.23 -3.39 27.32
C GLY A 115 12.31 -4.59 28.31
N PRO A 116 13.34 -5.45 28.18
CA PRO A 116 14.48 -5.28 27.30
C PRO A 116 14.15 -5.60 25.83
N PHE A 117 14.69 -4.79 24.92
CA PHE A 117 14.56 -5.02 23.48
C PHE A 117 15.70 -5.91 23.00
N ALA A 118 15.36 -6.99 22.35
CA ALA A 118 16.32 -7.90 21.73
C ALA A 118 15.92 -8.18 20.29
N GLN A 119 16.90 -8.49 19.45
CA GLN A 119 16.60 -8.90 18.09
C GLN A 119 15.85 -10.24 18.12
N GLY A 120 14.61 -10.22 17.63
CA GLY A 120 13.78 -11.39 17.52
C GLY A 120 13.95 -12.13 16.19
N THR A 121 13.23 -13.25 16.04
CA THR A 121 13.07 -13.90 14.73
C THR A 121 12.15 -13.07 13.83
N PRO A 122 12.20 -13.25 12.49
CA PRO A 122 11.32 -12.51 11.57
C PRO A 122 9.82 -12.64 11.90
N GLN A 123 9.40 -13.77 12.48
CA GLN A 123 8.02 -14.05 12.85
C GLN A 123 7.56 -13.30 14.10
N GLN A 124 8.47 -12.81 14.92
CA GLN A 124 8.15 -12.04 16.13
C GLN A 124 7.79 -10.58 15.82
N GLY A 125 7.98 -10.13 14.56
CA GLY A 125 7.57 -8.80 14.11
C GLY A 125 8.46 -7.68 14.65
N TYR A 126 7.81 -6.56 14.98
CA TYR A 126 8.49 -5.33 15.38
C TYR A 126 9.12 -5.43 16.77
N GLN A 127 10.42 -5.17 16.86
CA GLN A 127 11.22 -5.31 18.10
C GLN A 127 12.06 -4.05 18.43
N LEU A 128 11.74 -2.90 17.83
CA LEU A 128 12.45 -1.64 18.12
C LEU A 128 11.76 -0.87 19.25
N PRO A 129 12.52 -0.08 20.03
CA PRO A 129 12.00 0.72 21.15
C PRO A 129 11.33 2.03 20.70
N LEU A 130 10.88 2.12 19.46
CA LEU A 130 10.31 3.33 18.87
C LEU A 130 8.82 3.14 18.58
N PRO A 131 7.94 4.05 18.96
CA PRO A 131 6.58 4.06 18.45
C PRO A 131 6.57 4.36 16.93
N PRO A 132 5.51 4.01 16.20
CA PRO A 132 5.47 4.20 14.74
C PRO A 132 5.78 5.62 14.28
N ALA A 133 5.30 6.64 14.98
CA ALA A 133 5.58 8.04 14.65
C ALA A 133 7.09 8.32 14.65
N ASP A 134 7.78 7.97 15.72
CA ASP A 134 9.23 8.20 15.84
C ASP A 134 10.01 7.35 14.82
N LEU A 135 9.58 6.11 14.55
CA LEU A 135 10.19 5.27 13.52
C LEU A 135 10.10 5.92 12.13
N TYR A 136 8.95 6.50 11.78
CA TYR A 136 8.79 7.19 10.50
C TYR A 136 9.70 8.41 10.40
N ARG A 137 9.78 9.23 11.45
CA ARG A 137 10.63 10.43 11.47
C ARG A 137 12.11 10.09 11.29
N VAL A 138 12.58 9.10 12.05
CA VAL A 138 13.96 8.61 11.97
C VAL A 138 14.22 7.94 10.62
N GLY A 139 13.28 7.12 10.13
CA GLY A 139 13.40 6.41 8.86
C GLY A 139 13.46 7.35 7.64
N ILE A 140 12.63 8.40 7.63
CA ILE A 140 12.66 9.44 6.59
C ILE A 140 14.00 10.20 6.62
N ALA A 141 14.48 10.55 7.81
CA ALA A 141 15.76 11.23 7.97
C ALA A 141 16.94 10.38 7.46
N ASP A 142 17.02 9.12 7.88
CA ASP A 142 18.06 8.17 7.45
C ASP A 142 17.99 7.92 5.93
N LEU A 143 16.78 7.73 5.36
CA LEU A 143 16.59 7.56 3.91
C LEU A 143 17.12 8.76 3.13
N ASN A 144 16.71 9.97 3.53
CA ASN A 144 17.14 11.18 2.84
C ASN A 144 18.64 11.41 2.99
N ALA A 145 19.23 11.15 4.16
CA ALA A 145 20.67 11.25 4.37
C ALA A 145 21.43 10.24 3.49
N TRP A 146 20.96 9.01 3.40
CA TRP A 146 21.54 7.99 2.52
C TRP A 146 21.42 8.36 1.03
N CYS A 147 20.25 8.86 0.60
CA CYS A 147 20.06 9.34 -0.78
C CYS A 147 21.01 10.51 -1.10
N VAL A 148 21.11 11.51 -0.23
CA VAL A 148 22.02 12.64 -0.42
C VAL A 148 23.47 12.16 -0.56
N LYS A 149 23.90 11.19 0.25
CA LYS A 149 25.26 10.62 0.17
C LYS A 149 25.52 9.85 -1.12
N THR A 150 24.51 9.16 -1.68
CA THR A 150 24.68 8.19 -2.76
C THR A 150 24.05 8.59 -4.09
N ARG A 151 23.33 9.73 -4.15
CA ARG A 151 22.53 10.17 -5.30
C ARG A 151 22.70 11.67 -5.58
N ASP A 152 23.92 12.11 -5.80
CA ASP A 152 24.27 13.47 -6.25
C ASP A 152 23.65 14.58 -5.37
N GLY A 153 23.62 14.39 -4.06
CA GLY A 153 23.07 15.39 -3.12
C GLY A 153 21.56 15.53 -3.11
N LYS A 154 20.81 14.62 -3.73
CA LYS A 154 19.36 14.66 -3.84
C LYS A 154 18.69 13.83 -2.73
N ARG A 155 17.63 14.38 -2.14
CA ARG A 155 16.72 13.60 -1.30
C ARG A 155 15.87 12.66 -2.14
N PHE A 156 15.23 11.68 -1.52
CA PHE A 156 14.40 10.68 -2.19
C PHE A 156 13.29 11.30 -3.07
N ASP A 157 12.60 12.32 -2.59
CA ASP A 157 11.55 13.04 -3.33
C ASP A 157 12.07 13.75 -4.58
N GLN A 158 13.34 14.07 -4.64
CA GLN A 158 14.01 14.77 -5.75
C GLN A 158 14.61 13.83 -6.81
N LEU A 159 14.59 12.52 -6.56
CA LEU A 159 15.10 11.52 -7.49
C LEU A 159 14.16 11.33 -8.69
N SER A 160 14.72 10.85 -9.81
CA SER A 160 13.90 10.37 -10.93
C SER A 160 13.08 9.14 -10.52
N VAL A 161 11.99 8.85 -11.25
CA VAL A 161 11.15 7.66 -11.00
C VAL A 161 11.99 6.37 -11.01
N ALA A 162 12.93 6.24 -11.95
CA ALA A 162 13.82 5.09 -12.05
C ALA A 162 14.76 4.98 -10.84
N ASP A 163 15.34 6.11 -10.39
CA ASP A 163 16.24 6.13 -9.23
C ASP A 163 15.50 5.87 -7.93
N ARG A 164 14.24 6.36 -7.79
CA ARG A 164 13.36 6.03 -6.64
C ARG A 164 13.11 4.53 -6.55
N ALA A 165 12.83 3.87 -7.68
CA ALA A 165 12.63 2.43 -7.72
C ALA A 165 13.87 1.65 -7.32
N VAL A 166 15.06 2.07 -7.76
CA VAL A 166 16.34 1.46 -7.35
C VAL A 166 16.59 1.69 -5.85
N ALA A 167 16.35 2.91 -5.35
CA ALA A 167 16.52 3.23 -3.93
C ALA A 167 15.53 2.42 -3.05
N LEU A 168 14.29 2.28 -3.48
CA LEU A 168 13.27 1.50 -2.77
C LEU A 168 13.64 0.01 -2.69
N LYS A 169 14.19 -0.58 -3.77
CA LYS A 169 14.70 -1.95 -3.75
C LYS A 169 15.89 -2.14 -2.79
N ALA A 170 16.79 -1.17 -2.74
CA ALA A 170 17.89 -1.20 -1.77
C ALA A 170 17.39 -1.13 -0.32
N LEU A 171 16.34 -0.34 -0.07
CA LEU A 171 15.68 -0.24 1.23
C LEU A 171 15.02 -1.58 1.62
N GLU A 172 14.28 -2.20 0.70
CA GLU A 172 13.66 -3.52 0.87
C GLU A 172 14.68 -4.61 1.19
N ALA A 173 15.78 -4.63 0.46
CA ALA A 173 16.87 -5.58 0.64
C ALA A 173 17.68 -5.31 1.93
N GLY A 174 17.46 -4.18 2.62
CA GLY A 174 18.25 -3.79 3.78
C GLY A 174 19.66 -3.35 3.43
N GLN A 175 19.92 -2.96 2.16
CA GLN A 175 21.21 -2.53 1.66
C GLN A 175 21.44 -1.02 1.80
N ALA A 176 20.40 -0.25 2.08
CA ALA A 176 20.51 1.18 2.39
C ALA A 176 21.19 1.34 3.76
N GLU A 177 22.29 2.08 3.79
CA GLU A 177 23.06 2.32 5.01
C GLU A 177 22.36 3.35 5.91
N PHE A 178 21.41 2.87 6.74
CA PHE A 178 20.77 3.65 7.77
C PHE A 178 21.62 3.65 9.04
N THR A 179 21.54 4.72 9.82
CA THR A 179 22.40 4.93 11.00
C THR A 179 21.66 4.71 12.32
N GLN A 180 20.35 4.92 12.35
CA GLN A 180 19.55 4.93 13.56
C GLN A 180 18.66 3.70 13.71
N ILE A 181 18.18 3.16 12.59
CA ILE A 181 17.29 1.99 12.55
C ILE A 181 17.69 1.08 11.39
N PRO A 182 17.33 -0.23 11.42
CA PRO A 182 17.47 -1.06 10.25
C PRO A 182 16.60 -0.56 9.09
N ALA A 183 17.19 -0.36 7.91
CA ALA A 183 16.50 0.13 6.71
C ALA A 183 15.26 -0.73 6.38
N ARG A 184 15.38 -2.06 6.53
CA ARG A 184 14.29 -3.01 6.30
C ARG A 184 13.13 -2.82 7.28
N ALA A 185 13.39 -2.37 8.51
CA ALA A 185 12.32 -2.10 9.47
C ALA A 185 11.44 -0.93 9.02
N PHE A 186 12.08 0.13 8.50
CA PHE A 186 11.35 1.25 7.91
C PHE A 186 10.57 0.83 6.65
N PHE A 187 11.19 0.05 5.76
CA PHE A 187 10.49 -0.46 4.58
C PHE A 187 9.24 -1.27 4.95
N ASN A 188 9.36 -2.18 5.90
CA ASN A 188 8.26 -3.06 6.30
C ASN A 188 7.06 -2.29 6.87
N ILE A 189 7.28 -1.30 7.73
CA ILE A 189 6.19 -0.49 8.28
C ILE A 189 5.57 0.40 7.22
N LEU A 190 6.39 0.99 6.34
CA LEU A 190 5.93 1.79 5.22
C LEU A 190 5.05 0.98 4.27
N LEU A 191 5.52 -0.21 3.84
CA LEU A 191 4.76 -1.10 2.96
C LEU A 191 3.44 -1.50 3.62
N LYS A 192 3.48 -1.91 4.89
CA LYS A 192 2.29 -2.30 5.65
C LYS A 192 1.26 -1.16 5.67
N ASN A 193 1.65 0.04 6.10
CA ASN A 193 0.72 1.16 6.20
C ASN A 193 0.27 1.65 4.81
N THR A 194 1.10 1.51 3.77
CA THR A 194 0.70 1.81 2.40
C THR A 194 -0.42 0.88 1.93
N MET A 195 -0.31 -0.42 2.18
CA MET A 195 -1.35 -1.40 1.87
C MET A 195 -2.61 -1.18 2.71
N GLU A 196 -2.47 -0.91 4.00
CA GLU A 196 -3.59 -0.59 4.89
C GLU A 196 -4.36 0.62 4.36
N GLY A 197 -3.68 1.73 4.06
CA GLY A 197 -4.31 2.94 3.54
C GLY A 197 -4.91 2.75 2.14
N TYR A 198 -4.28 1.95 1.29
CA TYR A 198 -4.77 1.71 -0.07
C TYR A 198 -6.11 0.95 -0.09
N PHE A 199 -6.31 0.01 0.85
CA PHE A 199 -7.54 -0.77 0.98
C PHE A 199 -8.44 -0.33 2.13
N ALA A 200 -8.12 0.76 2.82
CA ALA A 200 -8.90 1.28 3.94
C ALA A 200 -10.34 1.65 3.54
N ASP A 201 -11.22 1.76 4.53
CA ASP A 201 -12.46 2.52 4.35
C ASP A 201 -12.11 4.00 4.15
N PRO A 202 -12.74 4.70 3.19
CA PRO A 202 -12.52 6.14 2.95
C PRO A 202 -12.65 7.04 4.18
N ILE A 203 -13.38 6.62 5.20
CA ILE A 203 -13.51 7.36 6.47
C ILE A 203 -12.15 7.62 7.14
N TYR A 204 -11.16 6.77 6.89
CA TYR A 204 -9.80 6.88 7.43
C TYR A 204 -8.84 7.69 6.54
N GLY A 205 -9.32 8.24 5.41
CA GLY A 205 -8.55 9.11 4.50
C GLY A 205 -7.84 8.40 3.35
N GLY A 206 -7.81 7.05 3.34
CA GLY A 206 -7.34 6.24 2.22
C GLY A 206 -8.45 5.84 1.25
N ASN A 207 -8.13 5.09 0.19
CA ASN A 207 -9.11 4.55 -0.77
C ASN A 207 -10.19 5.57 -1.19
N ARG A 208 -9.77 6.77 -1.51
CA ARG A 208 -10.67 7.89 -1.82
C ARG A 208 -11.76 7.49 -2.81
N ASN A 209 -12.99 7.92 -2.52
CA ASN A 209 -14.16 7.64 -3.36
C ASN A 209 -14.44 6.15 -3.59
N ASN A 210 -13.97 5.28 -2.69
CA ASN A 210 -14.06 3.82 -2.85
C ASN A 210 -13.41 3.30 -4.14
N ALA A 211 -12.51 4.06 -4.77
CA ALA A 211 -11.97 3.76 -6.10
C ALA A 211 -11.19 2.44 -6.15
N VAL A 212 -10.44 2.13 -5.09
CA VAL A 212 -9.71 0.86 -4.98
C VAL A 212 -10.67 -0.31 -4.77
N TRP A 213 -11.71 -0.13 -3.94
CA TRP A 213 -12.73 -1.17 -3.74
C TRP A 213 -13.53 -1.43 -5.02
N ALA A 214 -13.86 -0.38 -5.77
CA ALA A 214 -14.51 -0.53 -7.08
C ALA A 214 -13.62 -1.29 -8.06
N MET A 215 -12.31 -0.99 -8.10
CA MET A 215 -11.34 -1.67 -8.96
C MET A 215 -11.26 -3.18 -8.69
N ILE A 216 -11.31 -3.60 -7.41
CA ILE A 216 -11.20 -5.02 -7.02
C ILE A 216 -12.55 -5.72 -6.90
N GLY A 217 -13.67 -5.01 -7.09
CA GLY A 217 -15.01 -5.56 -6.91
C GLY A 217 -15.39 -5.84 -5.46
N PHE A 218 -14.76 -5.15 -4.48
CA PHE A 218 -15.10 -5.30 -3.08
C PHE A 218 -16.30 -4.41 -2.74
N PRO A 219 -17.38 -4.96 -2.15
CA PRO A 219 -18.62 -4.23 -1.92
C PRO A 219 -18.55 -3.19 -0.79
N GLY A 220 -17.46 -3.17 -0.02
CA GLY A 220 -17.27 -2.25 1.09
C GLY A 220 -17.99 -2.68 2.37
N ALA A 221 -18.40 -1.69 3.17
CA ALA A 221 -19.17 -1.91 4.38
C ALA A 221 -20.62 -2.27 4.04
N ILE A 222 -21.09 -3.41 4.52
CA ILE A 222 -22.46 -3.90 4.31
C ILE A 222 -23.04 -4.24 5.66
N GLY A 223 -24.19 -3.62 5.96
CA GLY A 223 -24.90 -3.85 7.23
C GLY A 223 -25.57 -5.23 7.30
N MET A 224 -26.20 -5.66 6.20
CA MET A 224 -26.89 -6.95 6.10
C MET A 224 -26.86 -7.47 4.66
N TYR A 225 -26.83 -8.81 4.51
CA TYR A 225 -26.89 -9.49 3.21
C TYR A 225 -28.22 -10.20 2.95
N GLU A 226 -29.20 -10.10 3.85
CA GLU A 226 -30.41 -10.92 3.84
C GLU A 226 -31.14 -10.82 2.50
N GLU A 227 -31.39 -9.62 2.01
CA GLU A 227 -32.05 -9.40 0.71
C GLU A 227 -31.19 -9.82 -0.47
N ASP A 228 -29.87 -9.70 -0.35
CA ASP A 228 -28.93 -10.00 -1.43
C ASP A 228 -28.73 -11.50 -1.64
N ILE A 229 -28.91 -12.34 -0.61
CA ILE A 229 -28.74 -13.79 -0.69
C ILE A 229 -29.69 -14.37 -1.77
N GLU A 230 -30.95 -14.00 -1.76
CA GLU A 230 -31.91 -14.47 -2.74
C GLU A 230 -31.73 -13.79 -4.10
N LYS A 231 -31.51 -12.50 -4.13
CA LYS A 231 -31.35 -11.67 -5.33
C LYS A 231 -30.17 -12.12 -6.20
N TYR A 232 -29.05 -12.47 -5.56
CA TYR A 232 -27.80 -12.84 -6.23
C TYR A 232 -27.52 -14.35 -6.21
N ARG A 233 -28.47 -15.18 -5.79
CA ARG A 233 -28.32 -16.65 -5.83
C ARG A 233 -27.90 -17.12 -7.23
N ASN A 234 -26.76 -17.78 -7.32
CA ASN A 234 -26.14 -18.24 -8.60
C ASN A 234 -25.84 -17.12 -9.61
N LYS A 235 -25.69 -15.87 -9.16
CA LYS A 235 -25.31 -14.72 -9.98
C LYS A 235 -24.08 -14.08 -9.38
N GLN A 236 -23.30 -13.41 -10.22
CA GLN A 236 -22.20 -12.59 -9.74
C GLN A 236 -22.73 -11.45 -8.87
N TYR A 237 -22.12 -11.26 -7.70
CA TYR A 237 -22.44 -10.15 -6.80
C TYR A 237 -21.68 -8.90 -7.26
N VAL A 238 -22.37 -8.01 -7.98
CA VAL A 238 -21.81 -6.76 -8.48
C VAL A 238 -22.62 -5.60 -7.91
N VAL A 239 -22.03 -4.88 -6.98
CA VAL A 239 -22.63 -3.71 -6.34
C VAL A 239 -21.61 -2.59 -6.25
N ALA A 240 -22.08 -1.35 -6.19
CA ALA A 240 -21.20 -0.21 -5.91
C ALA A 240 -20.70 -0.30 -4.47
N PRO A 241 -19.39 -0.10 -4.23
CA PRO A 241 -18.84 -0.16 -2.89
C PRO A 241 -19.39 0.97 -2.01
N LYS A 242 -19.65 0.64 -0.75
CA LYS A 242 -20.13 1.58 0.27
C LYS A 242 -19.10 1.71 1.38
N SER A 243 -18.83 2.93 1.83
CA SER A 243 -18.06 3.17 3.05
C SER A 243 -18.97 3.11 4.28
N ILE A 244 -18.36 3.07 5.46
CA ILE A 244 -19.09 3.16 6.74
C ILE A 244 -19.96 4.43 6.78
N GLN A 245 -19.49 5.53 6.19
CA GLN A 245 -20.26 6.79 6.10
C GLN A 245 -21.56 6.67 5.30
N ASP A 246 -21.63 5.73 4.37
CA ASP A 246 -22.78 5.53 3.50
C ASP A 246 -23.89 4.68 4.19
N LEU A 247 -23.60 4.16 5.38
CA LEU A 247 -24.54 3.36 6.20
C LEU A 247 -25.22 4.16 7.31
N SER A 248 -24.86 5.42 7.49
CA SER A 248 -25.38 6.34 8.53
C SER A 248 -26.54 7.19 8.05
#